data_d6ebbe7b5caa5fbe996d98f19bf9196f
#
_entry.id   d6ebbe7b5caa5fbe996d98f19bf9196f
#
_cell.length_a   1.000
_cell.length_b   1.000
_cell.length_c   1.000
_cell.angle_alpha   90.00
_cell.angle_beta   90.00
_cell.angle_gamma   90.00
#
_symmetry.space_group_name_H-M   'P 1'
#
loop_
_entity.id
_entity.type
_entity.pdbx_description
1 polymer ?
#
loop_
_entity_poly.entity_id
_entity_poly.type
_entity_poly.pdbx_seq_one_letter_code
_entity_poly.pdbx_strand_id
1 'polypeptide(L)'
;MTVFRWVRRTPALLVVALALAAASAARAHHSFAMYDNERQIKLRGTVTNFQWTNPHVYIDIDAIDVNSDKKEKKSWVIECANPGILNRVGWKFNMVKSGDELTVIVAPMRSGEPGALLKEITLPDGRVFNNGAPAGPALIH
;
A
#
# COMPACT_ATOMS: atom_id res chain seq x y z
N MET A 1 -57.98 27.72 15.34
CA MET A 1 -57.35 26.40 15.60
C MET A 1 -56.45 26.08 14.42
N THR A 2 -55.17 26.31 14.56
CA THR A 2 -54.16 26.09 13.48
C THR A 2 -53.49 24.75 13.73
N VAL A 3 -53.72 23.79 12.88
CA VAL A 3 -53.16 22.44 12.98
C VAL A 3 -51.75 22.45 12.36
N PHE A 4 -50.74 22.37 13.21
CA PHE A 4 -49.32 22.32 12.80
C PHE A 4 -49.02 20.94 12.20
N ARG A 5 -48.93 20.85 10.85
CA ARG A 5 -48.49 19.60 10.16
C ARG A 5 -47.00 19.42 10.34
N TRP A 6 -46.58 18.50 11.21
CA TRP A 6 -45.23 18.00 11.29
C TRP A 6 -44.89 17.22 10.03
N VAL A 7 -44.10 17.80 9.13
CA VAL A 7 -43.58 17.12 7.96
C VAL A 7 -42.47 16.18 8.41
N ARG A 8 -42.74 14.89 8.36
CA ARG A 8 -41.78 13.81 8.62
C ARG A 8 -40.73 13.79 7.51
N ARG A 9 -39.63 14.57 7.67
CA ARG A 9 -38.50 14.63 6.72
C ARG A 9 -37.33 13.72 7.12
N THR A 10 -37.45 12.90 8.14
CA THR A 10 -36.39 12.12 8.77
C THR A 10 -35.95 10.84 8.02
N PRO A 11 -36.75 10.08 7.23
CA PRO A 11 -36.27 8.86 6.61
C PRO A 11 -35.35 9.12 5.41
N ALA A 12 -35.56 10.19 4.64
CA ALA A 12 -34.78 10.47 3.45
C ALA A 12 -33.30 10.82 3.75
N LEU A 13 -33.06 11.62 4.82
CA LEU A 13 -31.69 11.97 5.25
C LEU A 13 -30.91 10.77 5.78
N LEU A 14 -31.61 9.84 6.46
CA LEU A 14 -30.96 8.60 6.96
C LEU A 14 -30.54 7.66 5.82
N VAL A 15 -31.38 7.55 4.79
CA VAL A 15 -31.07 6.72 3.60
C VAL A 15 -29.89 7.30 2.83
N VAL A 16 -29.83 8.63 2.66
CA VAL A 16 -28.70 9.29 1.98
C VAL A 16 -27.40 9.13 2.79
N ALA A 17 -27.44 9.26 4.11
CA ALA A 17 -26.26 9.05 4.96
C ALA A 17 -25.75 7.59 4.91
N LEU A 18 -26.65 6.60 4.90
CA LEU A 18 -26.28 5.19 4.74
C LEU A 18 -25.68 4.89 3.36
N ALA A 19 -26.23 5.49 2.30
CA ALA A 19 -25.72 5.32 0.94
C ALA A 19 -24.33 5.93 0.76
N LEU A 20 -24.05 7.09 1.37
CA LEU A 20 -22.73 7.73 1.38
C LEU A 20 -21.69 6.93 2.19
N ALA A 21 -22.09 6.32 3.30
CA ALA A 21 -21.23 5.46 4.10
C ALA A 21 -20.88 4.15 3.36
N ALA A 22 -21.82 3.57 2.60
CA ALA A 22 -21.58 2.39 1.79
C ALA A 22 -20.65 2.65 0.59
N ALA A 23 -20.73 3.85 0.00
CA ALA A 23 -19.87 4.25 -1.13
C ALA A 23 -18.39 4.42 -0.74
N SER A 24 -18.09 4.81 0.50
CA SER A 24 -16.70 4.93 0.99
C SER A 24 -16.06 3.58 1.28
N ALA A 25 -16.82 2.58 1.73
CA ALA A 25 -16.32 1.22 1.93
C ALA A 25 -15.97 0.51 0.61
N ALA A 26 -16.73 0.77 -0.47
CA ALA A 26 -16.48 0.18 -1.78
C ALA A 26 -15.15 0.63 -2.40
N ARG A 27 -14.68 1.86 -2.15
CA ARG A 27 -13.40 2.36 -2.67
C ARG A 27 -12.17 1.70 -2.00
N ALA A 28 -12.26 1.33 -0.72
CA ALA A 28 -11.17 0.69 0.00
C ALA A 28 -10.91 -0.75 -0.48
N HIS A 29 -11.93 -1.47 -0.92
CA HIS A 29 -11.79 -2.83 -1.46
C HIS A 29 -11.24 -2.88 -2.89
N HIS A 30 -11.37 -1.80 -3.67
CA HIS A 30 -10.87 -1.77 -5.05
C HIS A 30 -9.36 -1.53 -5.17
N SER A 31 -8.70 -0.91 -4.17
CA SER A 31 -7.28 -0.57 -4.30
C SER A 31 -6.36 -1.80 -4.31
N PHE A 32 -6.68 -2.86 -3.56
CA PHE A 32 -5.87 -4.08 -3.52
C PHE A 32 -6.14 -5.06 -4.68
N ALA A 33 -7.29 -4.96 -5.36
CA ALA A 33 -7.66 -5.82 -6.48
C ALA A 33 -6.77 -5.60 -7.73
N MET A 34 -6.11 -4.45 -7.84
CA MET A 34 -5.21 -4.14 -8.95
C MET A 34 -3.89 -4.90 -8.87
N TYR A 35 -3.51 -5.41 -7.68
CA TYR A 35 -2.27 -6.15 -7.47
C TYR A 35 -2.49 -7.66 -7.57
N ASP A 36 -1.52 -8.36 -8.14
CA ASP A 36 -1.50 -9.82 -8.18
C ASP A 36 -0.88 -10.38 -6.90
N ASN A 37 -1.71 -10.56 -5.88
CA ASN A 37 -1.27 -11.01 -4.56
C ASN A 37 -0.77 -12.46 -4.52
N GLU A 38 -1.05 -13.27 -5.54
CA GLU A 38 -0.56 -14.65 -5.67
C GLU A 38 0.84 -14.69 -6.29
N ARG A 39 1.23 -13.62 -6.98
CA ARG A 39 2.54 -13.48 -7.58
C ARG A 39 3.42 -12.56 -6.74
N GLN A 40 4.63 -13.01 -6.47
CA GLN A 40 5.66 -12.19 -5.83
C GLN A 40 6.88 -12.08 -6.73
N ILE A 41 7.41 -10.88 -6.84
CA ILE A 41 8.67 -10.59 -7.51
C ILE A 41 9.63 -9.93 -6.53
N LYS A 42 10.92 -10.15 -6.74
CA LYS A 42 11.99 -9.57 -5.92
C LYS A 42 12.69 -8.49 -6.71
N LEU A 43 12.56 -7.25 -6.26
CA LEU A 43 13.21 -6.09 -6.86
C LEU A 43 14.41 -5.68 -6.03
N ARG A 44 15.48 -5.24 -6.71
CA ARG A 44 16.65 -4.63 -6.08
C ARG A 44 16.99 -3.35 -6.81
N GLY A 45 17.20 -2.27 -6.09
CA GLY A 45 17.52 -0.98 -6.69
C GLY A 45 17.66 0.16 -5.71
N THR A 46 17.72 1.36 -6.27
CA THR A 46 17.99 2.62 -5.56
C THR A 46 16.71 3.42 -5.37
N VAL A 47 16.43 3.85 -4.16
CA VAL A 47 15.29 4.73 -3.84
C VAL A 47 15.49 6.09 -4.52
N THR A 48 14.49 6.53 -5.24
CA THR A 48 14.44 7.87 -5.83
C THR A 48 13.61 8.83 -4.98
N ASN A 49 12.54 8.31 -4.29
CA ASN A 49 11.70 9.11 -3.44
C ASN A 49 11.04 8.24 -2.35
N PHE A 50 10.77 8.83 -1.18
CA PHE A 50 10.03 8.18 -0.09
C PHE A 50 8.97 9.13 0.45
N GLN A 51 7.71 8.75 0.31
CA GLN A 51 6.56 9.56 0.69
C GLN A 51 5.85 8.95 1.89
N TRP A 52 6.06 9.55 3.05
CA TRP A 52 5.39 9.16 4.30
C TRP A 52 4.10 9.95 4.48
N THR A 53 3.03 9.51 3.82
CA THR A 53 1.74 10.22 3.75
C THR A 53 0.55 9.31 4.03
N ASN A 54 -0.62 9.92 4.35
CA ASN A 54 -1.90 9.26 4.36
C ASN A 54 -2.60 9.41 2.99
N PRO A 55 -3.37 8.44 2.55
CA PRO A 55 -3.74 7.18 3.21
C PRO A 55 -2.69 6.08 3.12
N HIS A 56 -1.69 6.20 2.22
CA HIS A 56 -0.65 5.19 2.02
C HIS A 56 0.73 5.82 1.95
N VAL A 57 1.75 5.06 2.38
CA VAL A 57 3.16 5.37 2.17
C VAL A 57 3.58 4.83 0.81
N TYR A 58 4.46 5.57 0.10
CA TYR A 58 4.99 5.16 -1.21
C TYR A 58 6.51 5.20 -1.22
N ILE A 59 7.10 4.24 -1.95
CA ILE A 59 8.53 4.19 -2.25
C ILE A 59 8.68 4.17 -3.77
N ASP A 60 9.31 5.20 -4.32
CA ASP A 60 9.70 5.21 -5.72
C ASP A 60 11.14 4.68 -5.81
N ILE A 61 11.37 3.67 -6.66
CA ILE A 61 12.66 2.97 -6.74
C ILE A 61 13.00 2.64 -8.19
N ASP A 62 14.23 2.93 -8.59
CA ASP A 62 14.80 2.45 -9.85
C ASP A 62 15.42 1.08 -9.64
N ALA A 63 14.74 0.03 -10.08
CA ALA A 63 15.08 -1.33 -9.72
C ALA A 63 15.03 -2.32 -10.88
N ILE A 64 15.73 -3.43 -10.71
CA ILE A 64 15.65 -4.63 -11.54
C ILE A 64 14.86 -5.72 -10.82
N ASP A 65 14.14 -6.55 -11.55
CA ASP A 65 13.65 -7.84 -11.06
C ASP A 65 14.83 -8.82 -11.05
N VAL A 66 15.22 -9.26 -9.84
CA VAL A 66 16.40 -10.13 -9.68
C VAL A 66 16.19 -11.52 -10.25
N ASN A 67 14.94 -11.93 -10.47
CA ASN A 67 14.60 -13.23 -11.05
C ASN A 67 14.31 -13.18 -12.55
N SER A 68 14.26 -11.98 -13.15
CA SER A 68 14.07 -11.81 -14.59
C SER A 68 15.37 -12.03 -15.35
N ASP A 69 15.32 -12.76 -16.45
CA ASP A 69 16.47 -12.98 -17.32
C ASP A 69 17.00 -11.69 -17.94
N LYS A 70 16.10 -10.75 -18.21
CA LYS A 70 16.44 -9.48 -18.92
C LYS A 70 17.18 -8.46 -18.04
N LYS A 71 17.05 -8.54 -16.71
CA LYS A 71 17.62 -7.56 -15.76
C LYS A 71 17.37 -6.09 -16.14
N GLU A 72 16.24 -5.83 -16.76
CA GLU A 72 15.87 -4.48 -17.20
C GLU A 72 15.58 -3.59 -16.00
N LYS A 73 16.24 -2.44 -15.93
CA LYS A 73 16.01 -1.44 -14.88
C LYS A 73 14.75 -0.62 -15.23
N LYS A 74 13.82 -0.53 -14.29
CA LYS A 74 12.58 0.25 -14.41
C LYS A 74 12.36 1.09 -13.18
N SER A 75 11.68 2.22 -13.35
CA SER A 75 11.17 3.02 -12.23
C SER A 75 9.86 2.42 -11.74
N TRP A 76 9.86 1.96 -10.49
CA TRP A 76 8.71 1.34 -9.84
C TRP A 76 8.11 2.29 -8.80
N VAL A 77 6.78 2.29 -8.70
CA VAL A 77 6.04 2.91 -7.60
C VAL A 77 5.51 1.80 -6.69
N ILE A 78 6.01 1.74 -5.46
CA ILE A 78 5.64 0.70 -4.50
C ILE A 78 4.72 1.30 -3.45
N GLU A 79 3.48 0.82 -3.42
CA GLU A 79 2.50 1.18 -2.40
C GLU A 79 2.72 0.36 -1.13
N CYS A 80 2.72 1.04 0.01
CA CYS A 80 2.83 0.44 1.34
C CYS A 80 1.53 0.68 2.12
N ALA A 81 1.43 0.10 3.32
CA ALA A 81 0.34 0.39 4.25
C ALA A 81 0.36 1.87 4.71
N ASN A 82 -0.65 2.29 5.44
CA ASN A 82 -0.68 3.62 6.02
C ASN A 82 0.35 3.80 7.15
N PRO A 83 0.76 5.04 7.47
CA PRO A 83 1.75 5.32 8.52
C PRO A 83 1.42 4.70 9.88
N GLY A 84 0.13 4.66 10.26
CA GLY A 84 -0.30 4.10 11.54
C GLY A 84 -0.05 2.59 11.64
N ILE A 85 -0.30 1.84 10.57
CA ILE A 85 -0.03 0.40 10.49
C ILE A 85 1.48 0.16 10.50
N LEU A 86 2.23 0.87 9.66
CA LEU A 86 3.68 0.72 9.54
C LEU A 86 4.41 1.04 10.85
N ASN A 87 4.00 2.09 11.59
CA ASN A 87 4.55 2.42 12.88
C ASN A 87 4.43 1.28 13.91
N ARG A 88 3.31 0.52 13.87
CA ARG A 88 3.07 -0.61 14.80
C ARG A 88 4.04 -1.76 14.57
N VAL A 89 4.53 -1.92 13.33
CA VAL A 89 5.50 -2.96 12.96
C VAL A 89 6.94 -2.43 12.88
N GLY A 90 7.19 -1.26 13.47
CA GLY A 90 8.53 -0.73 13.70
C GLY A 90 9.04 0.23 12.63
N TRP A 91 8.27 0.55 11.60
CA TRP A 91 8.68 1.56 10.62
C TRP A 91 8.73 2.96 11.22
N LYS A 92 9.58 3.81 10.66
CA LYS A 92 9.71 5.23 11.00
C LYS A 92 9.77 6.06 9.72
N PHE A 93 9.28 7.29 9.78
CA PHE A 93 9.22 8.21 8.64
C PHE A 93 10.60 8.53 8.01
N ASN A 94 11.69 8.31 8.74
CA ASN A 94 13.06 8.64 8.33
C ASN A 94 13.95 7.41 8.11
N MET A 95 13.36 6.19 8.05
CA MET A 95 14.15 4.97 7.93
C MET A 95 14.61 4.65 6.50
N VAL A 96 13.94 5.23 5.51
CA VAL A 96 14.25 5.11 4.08
C VAL A 96 14.54 6.50 3.54
N LYS A 97 15.56 6.62 2.72
CA LYS A 97 15.99 7.88 2.12
C LYS A 97 16.28 7.70 0.63
N SER A 98 16.13 8.77 -0.14
CA SER A 98 16.60 8.80 -1.52
C SER A 98 18.11 8.47 -1.57
N GLY A 99 18.48 7.59 -2.49
CA GLY A 99 19.83 7.05 -2.63
C GLY A 99 20.08 5.73 -1.88
N ASP A 100 19.19 5.29 -1.01
CA ASP A 100 19.31 3.98 -0.33
C ASP A 100 19.17 2.84 -1.34
N GLU A 101 20.02 1.82 -1.21
CA GLU A 101 19.90 0.56 -1.93
C GLU A 101 18.98 -0.37 -1.14
N LEU A 102 17.86 -0.76 -1.75
CA LEU A 102 16.89 -1.65 -1.13
C LEU A 102 16.73 -2.96 -1.90
N THR A 103 16.32 -3.98 -1.17
CA THR A 103 15.69 -5.17 -1.74
C THR A 103 14.26 -5.25 -1.24
N VAL A 104 13.29 -5.43 -2.15
CA VAL A 104 11.88 -5.52 -1.79
C VAL A 104 11.24 -6.75 -2.43
N ILE A 105 10.34 -7.39 -1.69
CA ILE A 105 9.41 -8.39 -2.21
C ILE A 105 8.07 -7.71 -2.37
N VAL A 106 7.50 -7.80 -3.55
CA VAL A 106 6.29 -7.06 -3.92
C VAL A 106 5.31 -7.93 -4.71
N ALA A 107 4.02 -7.61 -4.62
CA ALA A 107 2.99 -8.10 -5.52
C ALA A 107 2.83 -7.10 -6.68
N PRO A 108 3.13 -7.47 -7.94
CA PRO A 108 3.07 -6.55 -9.07
C PRO A 108 1.63 -6.21 -9.46
N MET A 109 1.45 -5.10 -10.16
CA MET A 109 0.17 -4.77 -10.78
C MET A 109 -0.20 -5.81 -11.85
N ARG A 110 -1.49 -6.18 -11.89
CA ARG A 110 -2.05 -7.10 -12.91
C ARG A 110 -1.98 -6.52 -14.32
N SER A 111 -1.95 -5.18 -14.45
CA SER A 111 -1.79 -4.49 -15.74
C SER A 111 -0.42 -4.69 -16.38
N GLY A 112 0.60 -5.10 -15.61
CA GLY A 112 1.99 -5.18 -16.06
C GLY A 112 2.74 -3.84 -16.02
N GLU A 113 2.09 -2.76 -15.59
CA GLU A 113 2.76 -1.49 -15.32
C GLU A 113 3.72 -1.62 -14.13
N PRO A 114 4.78 -0.80 -14.05
CA PRO A 114 5.78 -0.88 -12.98
C PRO A 114 5.27 -0.28 -11.67
N GLY A 115 4.15 -0.79 -11.18
CA GLY A 115 3.55 -0.52 -9.88
C GLY A 115 3.42 -1.82 -9.10
N ALA A 116 3.54 -1.75 -7.78
CA ALA A 116 3.49 -2.93 -6.93
C ALA A 116 3.03 -2.62 -5.49
N LEU A 117 2.49 -3.62 -4.82
CA LEU A 117 2.19 -3.59 -3.39
C LEU A 117 3.34 -4.23 -2.62
N LEU A 118 3.87 -3.52 -1.63
CA LEU A 118 4.94 -4.03 -0.78
C LEU A 118 4.47 -5.26 0.02
N LYS A 119 5.32 -6.26 0.12
CA LYS A 119 5.19 -7.39 1.06
C LYS A 119 6.28 -7.32 2.12
N GLU A 120 7.53 -7.14 1.69
CA GLU A 120 8.70 -7.11 2.56
C GLU A 120 9.75 -6.15 2.00
N ILE A 121 10.47 -5.48 2.89
CA ILE A 121 11.61 -4.62 2.55
C ILE A 121 12.83 -5.02 3.37
N THR A 122 13.98 -5.09 2.72
CA THR A 122 15.29 -5.21 3.34
C THR A 122 16.05 -3.91 3.16
N LEU A 123 16.42 -3.29 4.28
CA LEU A 123 17.18 -2.03 4.33
C LEU A 123 18.67 -2.24 4.04
N PRO A 124 19.45 -1.17 3.77
CA PRO A 124 20.89 -1.26 3.53
C PRO A 124 21.67 -1.88 4.69
N ASP A 125 21.18 -1.74 5.92
CA ASP A 125 21.79 -2.33 7.14
C ASP A 125 21.38 -3.80 7.39
N GLY A 126 20.59 -4.39 6.49
CA GLY A 126 20.13 -5.78 6.55
C GLY A 126 18.87 -5.99 7.38
N ARG A 127 18.31 -4.97 8.03
CA ARG A 127 17.03 -5.10 8.74
C ARG A 127 15.89 -5.35 7.76
N VAL A 128 14.97 -6.22 8.16
CA VAL A 128 13.82 -6.63 7.36
C VAL A 128 12.53 -6.18 8.03
N PHE A 129 11.61 -5.62 7.25
CA PHE A 129 10.29 -5.19 7.70
C PHE A 129 9.20 -5.65 6.74
N ASN A 130 8.03 -5.96 7.30
CA ASN A 130 6.84 -6.31 6.53
C ASN A 130 5.89 -5.11 6.37
N ASN A 131 5.01 -5.20 5.39
CA ASN A 131 4.02 -4.18 5.09
C ASN A 131 2.78 -4.28 5.99
N GLY A 132 2.97 -4.17 7.32
CA GLY A 132 1.87 -4.12 8.28
C GLY A 132 1.37 -5.46 8.82
N ALA A 133 1.84 -6.60 8.32
CA ALA A 133 1.67 -7.88 8.99
C ALA A 133 2.82 -8.10 10.00
N PRO A 134 2.58 -8.68 11.18
CA PRO A 134 3.68 -9.15 12.02
C PRO A 134 4.50 -10.18 11.22
N ALA A 135 5.83 -10.13 11.36
CA ALA A 135 6.70 -11.12 10.73
C ALA A 135 6.22 -12.51 11.13
N GLY A 136 5.74 -13.28 10.16
CA GLY A 136 5.54 -14.70 10.35
C GLY A 136 6.90 -15.35 10.68
N PRO A 137 6.93 -16.53 11.34
CA PRO A 137 8.18 -17.24 11.58
C PRO A 137 8.92 -17.37 10.24
N ALA A 138 10.19 -16.98 10.23
CA ALA A 138 11.04 -17.12 9.05
C ALA A 138 10.98 -18.58 8.59
N LEU A 139 10.50 -18.82 7.37
CA LEU A 139 10.60 -20.13 6.75
C LEU A 139 12.08 -20.36 6.46
N ILE A 140 12.72 -21.11 7.35
CA ILE A 140 14.08 -21.59 7.16
C ILE A 140 14.01 -22.67 6.05
N HIS A 141 14.46 -22.31 4.86
CA HIS A 141 14.75 -23.27 3.79
C HIS A 141 16.24 -23.28 3.48
#